data_9b39f0aac1b9b7618fc49b527842d95e
#
_entry.id   9b39f0aac1b9b7618fc49b527842d95e
#
_cell.length_a   1.000
_cell.length_b   1.000
_cell.length_c   1.000
_cell.angle_alpha   90.00
_cell.angle_beta   90.00
_cell.angle_gamma   90.00
#
_symmetry.space_group_name_H-M   'P 1'
#
loop_
_entity.id
_entity.type
_entity.pdbx_description
1 polymer ?
#
loop_
_entity_poly.entity_id
_entity_poly.type
_entity_poly.pdbx_seq_one_letter_code
_entity_poly.pdbx_strand_id
1 'polypeptide(L)'
;MKNLKRSQILTSNYPYYKYSLNYALDSLHRMGAEQIEFYACFPHFHMDDITYRDIKSLKKKLKDFGLKAMCVTPEQCLYPVNIAAFDIAARNRSINVFKKTIETAAELEADTIVTLCGYGTIDEKDEDVWKRSVDSMRILGDMAEAYNIEMVLETSPREYTTTHTAKEAVRMIEEIGSPAVKGMID
;
A
#
# COMPACT_ATOMS: atom_id res chain seq x y z
N MET A 1 -18.26 -2.51 25.01
CA MET A 1 -17.44 -2.78 23.79
C MET A 1 -17.58 -4.25 23.45
N LYS A 2 -17.93 -4.60 22.21
CA LYS A 2 -17.85 -5.99 21.77
C LYS A 2 -16.36 -6.37 21.81
N ASN A 3 -16.04 -7.54 22.36
CA ASN A 3 -14.65 -8.00 22.47
C ASN A 3 -14.05 -8.14 21.06
N LEU A 4 -12.93 -7.48 20.80
CA LEU A 4 -12.13 -7.69 19.59
C LEU A 4 -11.70 -9.15 19.53
N LYS A 5 -11.87 -9.76 18.36
CA LYS A 5 -11.34 -11.10 18.09
C LYS A 5 -9.89 -10.95 17.60
N ARG A 6 -9.04 -11.90 17.94
CA ARG A 6 -7.64 -11.93 17.50
C ARG A 6 -7.51 -11.85 15.97
N SER A 7 -8.43 -12.46 15.22
CA SER A 7 -8.50 -12.40 13.76
C SER A 7 -8.81 -11.01 13.17
N GLN A 8 -9.11 -10.02 14.01
CA GLN A 8 -9.34 -8.64 13.59
C GLN A 8 -8.11 -7.74 13.82
N ILE A 9 -7.01 -8.32 14.31
CA ILE A 9 -5.77 -7.59 14.63
C ILE A 9 -4.70 -8.06 13.66
N LEU A 10 -4.16 -7.12 12.89
CA LEU A 10 -2.97 -7.35 12.09
C LEU A 10 -1.73 -6.89 12.87
N THR A 11 -0.65 -7.61 12.69
CA THR A 11 0.69 -7.15 13.07
C THR A 11 1.36 -6.51 11.87
N SER A 12 2.45 -5.77 12.05
CA SER A 12 3.21 -5.21 10.93
C SER A 12 4.71 -5.37 11.17
N ASN A 13 5.47 -5.53 10.10
CA ASN A 13 6.93 -5.45 10.14
C ASN A 13 7.45 -4.01 10.13
N TYR A 14 6.58 -3.00 10.03
CA TYR A 14 6.95 -1.58 10.04
C TYR A 14 7.85 -1.18 11.23
N PRO A 15 7.55 -1.54 12.49
CA PRO A 15 8.40 -1.18 13.62
C PRO A 15 9.82 -1.78 13.56
N TYR A 16 10.01 -2.77 12.71
CA TYR A 16 11.27 -3.49 12.53
C TYR A 16 12.08 -3.02 11.31
N TYR A 17 11.76 -1.88 10.70
CA TYR A 17 12.41 -1.42 9.45
C TYR A 17 13.94 -1.17 9.57
N LYS A 18 14.50 -1.19 10.78
CA LYS A 18 15.95 -1.16 11.04
C LYS A 18 16.56 -2.53 11.33
N TYR A 19 15.76 -3.59 11.34
CA TYR A 19 16.20 -4.96 11.57
C TYR A 19 16.11 -5.76 10.27
N SER A 20 16.68 -6.96 10.26
CA SER A 20 16.48 -7.87 9.12
C SER A 20 15.04 -8.38 9.07
N LEU A 21 14.55 -8.73 7.88
CA LEU A 21 13.22 -9.33 7.73
C LEU A 21 13.08 -10.61 8.57
N ASN A 22 14.12 -11.45 8.63
CA ASN A 22 14.08 -12.67 9.44
C ASN A 22 13.86 -12.37 10.92
N TYR A 23 14.55 -11.35 11.45
CA TYR A 23 14.37 -10.93 12.85
C TYR A 23 12.94 -10.42 13.09
N ALA A 24 12.40 -9.62 12.18
CA ALA A 24 11.03 -9.12 12.27
C ALA A 24 10.02 -10.26 12.32
N LEU A 25 10.08 -11.20 11.36
CA LEU A 25 9.14 -12.30 11.26
C LEU A 25 9.25 -13.27 12.45
N ASP A 26 10.47 -13.57 12.92
CA ASP A 26 10.70 -14.38 14.12
C ASP A 26 10.09 -13.71 15.37
N SER A 27 10.27 -12.41 15.52
CA SER A 27 9.69 -11.65 16.63
C SER A 27 8.16 -11.69 16.61
N LEU A 28 7.55 -11.48 15.45
CA LEU A 28 6.10 -11.56 15.26
C LEU A 28 5.57 -12.97 15.55
N HIS A 29 6.25 -14.01 15.04
CA HIS A 29 5.93 -15.41 15.31
C HIS A 29 5.95 -15.71 16.81
N ARG A 30 7.00 -15.31 17.53
CA ARG A 30 7.13 -15.51 18.99
C ARG A 30 6.04 -14.78 19.79
N MET A 31 5.54 -13.65 19.30
CA MET A 31 4.37 -12.96 19.88
C MET A 31 3.05 -13.68 19.57
N GLY A 32 3.09 -14.74 18.78
CA GLY A 32 1.91 -15.49 18.35
C GLY A 32 1.07 -14.76 17.31
N ALA A 33 1.67 -13.91 16.49
CA ALA A 33 1.00 -13.33 15.34
C ALA A 33 0.64 -14.42 14.31
N GLU A 34 -0.52 -14.29 13.69
CA GLU A 34 -1.01 -15.19 12.63
C GLU A 34 -1.17 -14.45 11.32
N GLN A 35 -1.34 -13.13 11.39
CA GLN A 35 -1.62 -12.26 10.26
C GLN A 35 -0.71 -11.03 10.27
N ILE A 36 -0.34 -10.57 9.07
CA ILE A 36 0.55 -9.43 8.91
C ILE A 36 0.03 -8.48 7.83
N GLU A 37 0.07 -7.18 8.13
CA GLU A 37 0.24 -6.14 7.14
C GLU A 37 1.73 -6.11 6.78
N PHE A 38 2.05 -6.48 5.55
CA PHE A 38 3.43 -6.53 5.10
C PHE A 38 3.84 -5.16 4.53
N TYR A 39 4.65 -4.44 5.31
CA TYR A 39 5.23 -3.17 4.91
C TYR A 39 6.44 -3.42 4.01
N ALA A 40 6.28 -3.05 2.74
CA ALA A 40 7.27 -3.31 1.68
C ALA A 40 8.23 -2.13 1.52
N CYS A 41 9.28 -2.13 2.33
CA CYS A 41 10.35 -1.13 2.29
C CYS A 41 11.73 -1.77 2.45
N PHE A 42 12.77 -1.05 2.07
CA PHE A 42 14.16 -1.43 2.39
C PHE A 42 14.36 -1.40 3.92
N PRO A 43 15.09 -2.36 4.53
CA PRO A 43 15.84 -3.45 3.91
C PRO A 43 15.03 -4.74 3.70
N HIS A 44 13.73 -4.75 3.98
CA HIS A 44 12.93 -5.97 3.95
C HIS A 44 12.57 -6.39 2.52
N PHE A 45 11.96 -5.47 1.75
CA PHE A 45 11.43 -5.79 0.44
C PHE A 45 11.11 -4.50 -0.35
N HIS A 46 12.02 -4.05 -1.20
CA HIS A 46 11.78 -2.84 -1.99
C HIS A 46 11.22 -3.19 -3.37
N MET A 47 10.08 -2.59 -3.74
CA MET A 47 9.32 -2.94 -4.94
C MET A 47 10.11 -2.79 -6.25
N ASP A 48 11.07 -1.87 -6.34
CA ASP A 48 11.87 -1.70 -7.56
C ASP A 48 12.98 -2.73 -7.71
N ASP A 49 13.41 -3.36 -6.61
CA ASP A 49 14.52 -4.31 -6.58
C ASP A 49 14.06 -5.77 -6.75
N ILE A 50 12.75 -6.04 -6.65
CA ILE A 50 12.23 -7.40 -6.60
C ILE A 50 11.92 -7.99 -7.97
N THR A 51 12.06 -9.31 -8.02
CA THR A 51 11.60 -10.16 -9.11
C THR A 51 10.47 -11.06 -8.64
N TYR A 52 9.78 -11.73 -9.56
CA TYR A 52 8.76 -12.73 -9.23
C TYR A 52 9.30 -13.86 -8.32
N ARG A 53 10.58 -14.23 -8.46
CA ARG A 53 11.25 -15.21 -7.59
C ARG A 53 11.30 -14.71 -6.13
N ASP A 54 11.53 -13.41 -5.94
CA ASP A 54 11.61 -12.82 -4.61
C ASP A 54 10.25 -12.82 -3.93
N ILE A 55 9.18 -12.57 -4.67
CA ILE A 55 7.80 -12.66 -4.14
C ILE A 55 7.49 -14.09 -3.67
N LYS A 56 7.83 -15.11 -4.47
CA LYS A 56 7.67 -16.52 -4.06
C LYS A 56 8.51 -16.89 -2.84
N SER A 57 9.72 -16.35 -2.76
CA SER A 57 10.59 -16.54 -1.60
C SER A 57 10.00 -15.91 -0.35
N LEU A 58 9.42 -14.70 -0.47
CA LEU A 58 8.71 -14.04 0.61
C LEU A 58 7.48 -14.84 1.04
N LYS A 59 6.65 -15.30 0.10
CA LYS A 59 5.47 -16.14 0.39
C LYS A 59 5.85 -17.37 1.20
N LYS A 60 6.89 -18.09 0.74
CA LYS A 60 7.41 -19.25 1.48
C LYS A 60 7.88 -18.86 2.88
N LYS A 61 8.63 -17.77 2.99
CA LYS A 61 9.16 -17.30 4.28
C LYS A 61 8.03 -16.96 5.26
N LEU A 62 7.01 -16.22 4.83
CA LEU A 62 5.85 -15.92 5.68
C LEU A 62 5.18 -17.19 6.17
N LYS A 63 4.99 -18.17 5.28
CA LYS A 63 4.43 -19.48 5.63
C LYS A 63 5.30 -20.23 6.65
N ASP A 64 6.63 -20.21 6.48
CA ASP A 64 7.57 -20.88 7.39
C ASP A 64 7.50 -20.29 8.82
N PHE A 65 7.16 -19.00 8.96
CA PHE A 65 6.90 -18.34 10.25
C PHE A 65 5.41 -18.39 10.69
N GLY A 66 4.55 -19.08 9.96
CA GLY A 66 3.13 -19.20 10.29
C GLY A 66 2.33 -17.91 10.12
N LEU A 67 2.79 -16.99 9.27
CA LEU A 67 2.17 -15.69 9.01
C LEU A 67 1.45 -15.70 7.67
N LYS A 68 0.22 -15.16 7.63
CA LYS A 68 -0.53 -14.85 6.41
C LYS A 68 -0.49 -13.35 6.14
N ALA A 69 -0.04 -12.94 4.96
CA ALA A 69 -0.20 -11.56 4.53
C ALA A 69 -1.69 -11.28 4.26
N MET A 70 -2.22 -10.23 4.87
CA MET A 70 -3.58 -9.76 4.66
C MET A 70 -3.60 -8.44 3.89
N CYS A 71 -2.54 -7.66 4.06
CA CYS A 71 -2.35 -6.38 3.40
C CYS A 71 -0.89 -6.22 2.98
N VAL A 72 -0.65 -5.56 1.86
CA VAL A 72 0.69 -5.11 1.43
C VAL A 72 0.71 -3.60 1.34
N THR A 73 1.59 -2.97 2.12
CA THR A 73 1.76 -1.52 2.16
C THR A 73 3.10 -1.13 1.56
N PRO A 74 3.16 -0.57 0.34
CA PRO A 74 4.41 -0.08 -0.21
C PRO A 74 4.83 1.20 0.51
N GLU A 75 6.13 1.41 0.68
CA GLU A 75 6.63 2.69 1.17
C GLU A 75 6.37 3.81 0.15
N GLN A 76 5.73 4.87 0.58
CA GLN A 76 5.27 5.97 -0.27
C GLN A 76 5.75 7.35 0.21
N CYS A 77 6.21 7.47 1.45
CA CYS A 77 6.57 8.74 2.08
C CYS A 77 8.08 9.03 2.01
N LEU A 78 8.91 8.02 2.21
CA LEU A 78 10.37 8.15 2.21
C LEU A 78 10.98 7.98 0.82
N TYR A 79 10.28 7.31 -0.09
CA TYR A 79 10.72 7.09 -1.46
C TYR A 79 10.05 8.09 -2.42
N PRO A 80 10.64 8.36 -3.57
CA PRO A 80 10.07 9.27 -4.57
C PRO A 80 8.92 8.61 -5.34
N VAL A 81 7.91 8.14 -4.61
CA VAL A 81 6.69 7.53 -5.12
C VAL A 81 5.58 8.57 -5.02
N ASN A 82 5.15 9.11 -6.16
CA ASN A 82 4.11 10.12 -6.23
C ASN A 82 3.28 9.97 -7.51
N ILE A 83 2.09 9.39 -7.38
CA ILE A 83 1.17 9.15 -8.51
C ILE A 83 0.48 10.42 -9.01
N ALA A 84 0.62 11.55 -8.31
CA ALA A 84 0.14 12.87 -8.73
C ALA A 84 1.25 13.77 -9.28
N ALA A 85 2.49 13.27 -9.41
CA ALA A 85 3.62 14.07 -9.87
C ALA A 85 3.32 14.80 -11.19
N PHE A 86 3.76 16.07 -11.28
CA PHE A 86 3.67 16.85 -12.51
C PHE A 86 4.48 16.19 -13.64
N ASP A 87 5.70 15.79 -13.33
CA ASP A 87 6.55 15.06 -14.28
C ASP A 87 5.96 13.69 -14.61
N ILE A 88 5.70 13.46 -15.90
CA ILE A 88 5.02 12.25 -16.37
C ILE A 88 5.88 11.00 -16.19
N ALA A 89 7.21 11.10 -16.27
CA ALA A 89 8.09 9.94 -16.07
C ALA A 89 8.10 9.52 -14.60
N ALA A 90 8.16 10.48 -13.68
CA ALA A 90 8.05 10.25 -12.24
C ALA A 90 6.69 9.64 -11.86
N ARG A 91 5.60 10.17 -12.44
CA ARG A 91 4.24 9.66 -12.22
C ARG A 91 4.11 8.22 -12.74
N ASN A 92 4.54 7.93 -13.95
CA ASN A 92 4.47 6.58 -14.53
C ASN A 92 5.32 5.58 -13.75
N ARG A 93 6.52 5.97 -13.30
CA ARG A 93 7.34 5.14 -12.40
C ARG A 93 6.58 4.83 -11.11
N SER A 94 5.92 5.81 -10.51
CA SER A 94 5.15 5.63 -9.28
C SER A 94 3.94 4.72 -9.49
N ILE A 95 3.22 4.88 -10.59
CA ILE A 95 2.13 3.96 -10.99
C ILE A 95 2.65 2.53 -11.13
N ASN A 96 3.84 2.34 -11.71
CA ASN A 96 4.44 1.01 -11.84
C ASN A 96 4.82 0.37 -10.49
N VAL A 97 5.22 1.17 -9.49
CA VAL A 97 5.42 0.66 -8.12
C VAL A 97 4.12 0.06 -7.57
N PHE A 98 3.00 0.77 -7.72
CA PHE A 98 1.69 0.26 -7.28
C PHE A 98 1.22 -0.96 -8.08
N LYS A 99 1.47 -1.00 -9.40
CA LYS A 99 1.16 -2.20 -10.20
C LYS A 99 1.91 -3.42 -9.68
N LYS A 100 3.20 -3.30 -9.40
CA LYS A 100 3.99 -4.37 -8.77
C LYS A 100 3.47 -4.72 -7.37
N THR A 101 2.97 -3.73 -6.61
CA THR A 101 2.37 -3.98 -5.30
C THR A 101 1.09 -4.80 -5.42
N ILE A 102 0.22 -4.50 -6.38
CA ILE A 102 -0.99 -5.28 -6.66
C ILE A 102 -0.63 -6.73 -7.04
N GLU A 103 0.34 -6.93 -7.95
CA GLU A 103 0.83 -8.26 -8.34
C GLU A 103 1.42 -9.01 -7.14
N THR A 104 2.18 -8.31 -6.29
CA THR A 104 2.76 -8.87 -5.07
C THR A 104 1.68 -9.30 -4.09
N ALA A 105 0.67 -8.46 -3.85
CA ALA A 105 -0.46 -8.78 -2.98
C ALA A 105 -1.20 -10.01 -3.48
N ALA A 106 -1.51 -10.08 -4.77
CA ALA A 106 -2.17 -11.23 -5.37
C ALA A 106 -1.35 -12.53 -5.22
N GLU A 107 -0.04 -12.51 -5.47
CA GLU A 107 0.83 -13.69 -5.29
C GLU A 107 0.94 -14.10 -3.81
N LEU A 108 0.93 -13.15 -2.89
CA LEU A 108 0.94 -13.41 -1.44
C LEU A 108 -0.44 -13.85 -0.91
N GLU A 109 -1.48 -13.85 -1.75
CA GLU A 109 -2.87 -14.12 -1.35
C GLU A 109 -3.37 -13.12 -0.29
N ALA A 110 -2.89 -11.87 -0.37
CA ALA A 110 -3.38 -10.77 0.42
C ALA A 110 -4.63 -10.16 -0.24
N ASP A 111 -5.54 -9.63 0.58
CA ASP A 111 -6.82 -9.10 0.10
C ASP A 111 -6.72 -7.61 -0.26
N THR A 112 -5.74 -6.89 0.33
CA THR A 112 -5.68 -5.43 0.26
C THR A 112 -4.27 -4.89 0.04
N ILE A 113 -4.20 -3.66 -0.51
CA ILE A 113 -3.02 -2.80 -0.48
C ILE A 113 -3.39 -1.42 0.09
N VAL A 114 -2.45 -0.78 0.79
CA VAL A 114 -2.61 0.62 1.24
C VAL A 114 -2.07 1.57 0.17
N THR A 115 -2.78 2.66 -0.08
CA THR A 115 -2.37 3.68 -1.06
C THR A 115 -2.61 5.10 -0.56
N LEU A 116 -1.70 6.01 -0.93
CA LEU A 116 -1.86 7.45 -0.88
C LEU A 116 -2.15 7.98 -2.29
N CYS A 117 -2.85 9.11 -2.37
CA CYS A 117 -3.26 9.70 -3.65
C CYS A 117 -2.17 10.54 -4.34
N GLY A 118 -0.99 10.62 -3.74
CA GLY A 118 0.07 11.50 -4.22
C GLY A 118 -0.16 12.97 -3.85
N TYR A 119 0.80 13.83 -4.18
CA TYR A 119 0.84 15.23 -3.77
C TYR A 119 1.40 16.11 -4.88
N GLY A 120 1.14 17.43 -4.79
CA GLY A 120 1.70 18.44 -5.68
C GLY A 120 2.83 19.23 -5.04
N THR A 121 3.46 20.11 -5.83
CA THR A 121 4.32 21.15 -5.30
C THR A 121 3.48 22.34 -4.77
N ILE A 122 4.06 23.15 -3.88
CA ILE A 122 3.33 24.24 -3.19
C ILE A 122 2.76 25.27 -4.17
N ASP A 123 3.38 25.45 -5.31
CA ASP A 123 3.02 26.42 -6.35
C ASP A 123 2.07 25.85 -7.42
N GLU A 124 1.71 24.58 -7.35
CA GLU A 124 0.70 23.98 -8.22
C GLU A 124 -0.73 24.30 -7.73
N LYS A 125 -1.68 24.30 -8.67
CA LYS A 125 -3.10 24.39 -8.33
C LYS A 125 -3.59 23.05 -7.79
N ASP A 126 -4.22 23.06 -6.62
CA ASP A 126 -4.74 21.87 -5.96
C ASP A 126 -5.64 21.03 -6.88
N GLU A 127 -6.48 21.64 -7.72
CA GLU A 127 -7.36 20.93 -8.65
C GLU A 127 -6.61 20.21 -9.78
N ASP A 128 -5.48 20.71 -10.23
CA ASP A 128 -4.66 20.04 -11.24
C ASP A 128 -3.96 18.81 -10.65
N VAL A 129 -3.49 18.91 -9.41
CA VAL A 129 -2.93 17.78 -8.64
C VAL A 129 -3.99 16.73 -8.37
N TRP A 130 -5.17 17.16 -7.91
CA TRP A 130 -6.33 16.31 -7.67
C TRP A 130 -6.71 15.48 -8.89
N LYS A 131 -6.82 16.13 -10.05
CA LYS A 131 -7.13 15.46 -11.31
C LYS A 131 -6.11 14.37 -11.65
N ARG A 132 -4.81 14.67 -11.51
CA ARG A 132 -3.75 13.67 -11.76
C ARG A 132 -3.84 12.50 -10.78
N SER A 133 -4.20 12.76 -9.51
CA SER A 133 -4.47 11.72 -8.52
C SER A 133 -5.60 10.81 -8.97
N VAL A 134 -6.75 11.38 -9.33
CA VAL A 134 -7.92 10.64 -9.81
C VAL A 134 -7.59 9.79 -11.04
N ASP A 135 -6.91 10.39 -12.04
CA ASP A 135 -6.55 9.69 -13.27
C ASP A 135 -5.61 8.49 -13.00
N SER A 136 -4.61 8.69 -12.12
CA SER A 136 -3.69 7.62 -11.74
C SER A 136 -4.38 6.51 -10.92
N MET A 137 -5.23 6.91 -9.99
CA MET A 137 -5.99 5.96 -9.16
C MET A 137 -7.00 5.15 -9.96
N ARG A 138 -7.59 5.69 -11.02
CA ARG A 138 -8.45 4.94 -11.95
C ARG A 138 -7.67 3.81 -12.64
N ILE A 139 -6.49 4.12 -13.19
CA ILE A 139 -5.62 3.12 -13.82
C ILE A 139 -5.28 1.98 -12.85
N LEU A 140 -5.00 2.34 -11.58
CA LEU A 140 -4.66 1.36 -10.56
C LEU A 140 -5.90 0.60 -10.07
N GLY A 141 -7.03 1.28 -9.94
CA GLY A 141 -8.31 0.69 -9.56
C GLY A 141 -8.77 -0.39 -10.56
N ASP A 142 -8.67 -0.11 -11.87
CA ASP A 142 -8.99 -1.08 -12.91
C ASP A 142 -8.12 -2.34 -12.81
N MET A 143 -6.83 -2.16 -12.53
CA MET A 143 -5.92 -3.29 -12.33
C MET A 143 -6.25 -4.05 -11.03
N ALA A 144 -6.47 -3.35 -9.94
CA ALA A 144 -6.78 -3.96 -8.65
C ALA A 144 -8.07 -4.81 -8.74
N GLU A 145 -9.10 -4.30 -9.44
CA GLU A 145 -10.33 -5.04 -9.70
C GLU A 145 -10.05 -6.34 -10.47
N ALA A 146 -9.23 -6.28 -11.53
CA ALA A 146 -8.85 -7.45 -12.31
C ALA A 146 -8.09 -8.52 -11.50
N TYR A 147 -7.36 -8.11 -10.48
CA TYR A 147 -6.63 -9.00 -9.55
C TYR A 147 -7.45 -9.37 -8.30
N ASN A 148 -8.67 -8.84 -8.15
CA ASN A 148 -9.52 -9.00 -6.96
C ASN A 148 -8.81 -8.52 -5.68
N ILE A 149 -8.12 -7.38 -5.77
CA ILE A 149 -7.43 -6.71 -4.67
C ILE A 149 -8.18 -5.41 -4.33
N GLU A 150 -8.41 -5.14 -3.04
CA GLU A 150 -8.92 -3.85 -2.59
C GLU A 150 -7.75 -2.87 -2.38
N MET A 151 -7.89 -1.66 -2.93
CA MET A 151 -7.00 -0.53 -2.67
C MET A 151 -7.61 0.33 -1.57
N VAL A 152 -7.02 0.32 -0.38
CA VAL A 152 -7.50 1.16 0.72
C VAL A 152 -6.76 2.48 0.74
N LEU A 153 -7.50 3.55 0.50
CA LEU A 153 -7.01 4.92 0.47
C LEU A 153 -6.89 5.43 1.90
N GLU A 154 -5.68 5.79 2.28
CA GLU A 154 -5.36 6.38 3.57
C GLU A 154 -5.39 7.91 3.49
N THR A 155 -5.95 8.57 4.52
CA THR A 155 -5.77 10.02 4.72
C THR A 155 -4.47 10.27 5.45
N SER A 156 -3.70 11.25 5.01
CA SER A 156 -2.38 11.58 5.56
C SER A 156 -2.10 13.09 5.50
N PRO A 157 -1.06 13.59 6.17
CA PRO A 157 -0.65 14.97 6.05
C PRO A 157 -0.43 15.43 4.60
N ARG A 158 -0.60 16.75 4.37
CA ARG A 158 -0.56 17.37 3.03
C ARG A 158 0.73 17.10 2.25
N GLU A 159 1.80 16.84 2.96
CA GLU A 159 3.11 16.54 2.40
C GLU A 159 3.16 15.20 1.65
N TYR A 160 2.21 14.31 1.89
CA TYR A 160 2.22 12.95 1.37
C TYR A 160 1.02 12.61 0.49
N THR A 161 -0.08 13.38 0.57
CA THR A 161 -1.29 13.06 -0.18
C THR A 161 -2.15 14.29 -0.45
N THR A 162 -3.03 14.19 -1.45
CA THR A 162 -4.08 15.16 -1.74
C THR A 162 -5.33 14.97 -0.87
N THR A 163 -5.41 13.87 -0.11
CA THR A 163 -6.55 13.53 0.74
C THR A 163 -6.14 13.61 2.21
N HIS A 164 -6.54 14.71 2.90
CA HIS A 164 -6.17 14.97 4.30
C HIS A 164 -7.31 14.69 5.27
N THR A 165 -8.52 14.62 4.77
CA THR A 165 -9.75 14.45 5.55
C THR A 165 -10.61 13.34 5.00
N ALA A 166 -11.45 12.76 5.86
CA ALA A 166 -12.43 11.76 5.44
C ALA A 166 -13.36 12.28 4.32
N LYS A 167 -13.70 13.58 4.33
CA LYS A 167 -14.53 14.19 3.29
C LYS A 167 -13.82 14.18 1.92
N GLU A 168 -12.54 14.49 1.90
CA GLU A 168 -11.72 14.44 0.67
C GLU A 168 -11.51 13.00 0.21
N ALA A 169 -11.32 12.05 1.14
CA ALA A 169 -11.22 10.64 0.78
C ALA A 169 -12.53 10.13 0.13
N VAL A 170 -13.69 10.48 0.67
CA VAL A 170 -14.99 10.14 0.07
C VAL A 170 -15.13 10.76 -1.33
N ARG A 171 -14.84 12.05 -1.48
CA ARG A 171 -14.83 12.73 -2.79
C ARG A 171 -13.92 12.02 -3.79
N MET A 172 -12.70 11.68 -3.37
CA MET A 172 -11.72 10.99 -4.22
C MET A 172 -12.25 9.62 -4.68
N ILE A 173 -12.79 8.82 -3.76
CA ILE A 173 -13.34 7.50 -4.06
C ILE A 173 -14.52 7.60 -5.04
N GLU A 174 -15.42 8.57 -4.83
CA GLU A 174 -16.57 8.82 -5.73
C GLU A 174 -16.10 9.23 -7.14
N GLU A 175 -15.11 10.12 -7.23
CA GLU A 175 -14.57 10.57 -8.53
C GLU A 175 -13.77 9.49 -9.25
N ILE A 176 -13.06 8.60 -8.53
CA ILE A 176 -12.38 7.43 -9.12
C ILE A 176 -13.41 6.48 -9.71
N GLY A 177 -14.47 6.16 -8.96
CA GLY A 177 -15.59 5.33 -9.42
C GLY A 177 -15.25 3.85 -9.56
N SER A 178 -14.11 3.35 -9.06
CA SER A 178 -13.76 1.93 -9.08
C SER A 178 -14.28 1.21 -7.83
N PRO A 179 -14.94 0.05 -7.97
CA PRO A 179 -15.39 -0.74 -6.81
C PRO A 179 -14.22 -1.32 -5.99
N ALA A 180 -13.02 -1.40 -6.56
CA ALA A 180 -11.82 -1.86 -5.85
C ALA A 180 -11.24 -0.81 -4.90
N VAL A 181 -11.60 0.49 -5.04
CA VAL A 181 -11.06 1.56 -4.19
C VAL A 181 -11.95 1.80 -3.00
N LYS A 182 -11.39 1.68 -1.81
CA LYS A 182 -12.03 1.87 -0.51
C LYS A 182 -11.29 2.91 0.31
N GLY A 183 -11.88 3.38 1.40
CA GLY A 183 -11.22 4.26 2.37
C GLY A 183 -10.83 3.52 3.64
N MET A 184 -9.78 3.97 4.28
CA MET A 184 -9.41 3.57 5.64
C MET A 184 -9.30 4.80 6.54
N ILE A 185 -9.37 4.56 7.83
CA ILE A 185 -9.14 5.54 8.88
C ILE A 185 -7.97 5.02 9.72
N ASP A 186 -6.93 5.83 9.80
CA ASP A 186 -5.77 5.64 10.66
C ASP A 186 -5.84 6.61 11.86
#